data_91649ea79179691773c1e62df382e77d
#
_entry.id   91649ea79179691773c1e62df382e77d
#
_cell.length_a   1.000
_cell.length_b   1.000
_cell.length_c   1.000
_cell.angle_alpha   90.00
_cell.angle_beta   90.00
_cell.angle_gamma   90.00
#
_symmetry.space_group_name_H-M   'P 1'
#
loop_
_entity.id
_entity.type
_entity.pdbx_description
1 polymer ?
#
loop_
_entity_poly.entity_id
_entity_poly.type
_entity_poly.pdbx_seq_one_letter_code
_entity_poly.pdbx_strand_id
1 'polypeptide(L)'
;MTGEKILLVEDDDVIAKVADWRLKNLGYTVCGRAATGAEAMELVVNEKPDLVLMDINIRGEIDGIETATMIKKGFNIPVVYVTSHSDGPTLERAKATHPDGFIVKPFEDNDLRVAIELALKR
;
A
#
# COMPACT_ATOMS: atom_id res chain seq x y z
N MET A 1 10.66 -11.28 -12.79
CA MET A 1 10.70 -12.11 -11.63
C MET A 1 9.72 -11.64 -10.57
N THR A 2 9.29 -12.53 -9.85
CA THR A 2 8.22 -12.31 -8.92
C THR A 2 8.64 -12.76 -7.55
N GLY A 3 7.71 -12.79 -6.62
CA GLY A 3 8.02 -13.20 -5.27
C GLY A 3 8.39 -12.04 -4.35
N GLU A 4 8.41 -10.82 -4.89
CA GLU A 4 8.62 -9.66 -4.02
C GLU A 4 7.52 -9.63 -2.96
N LYS A 5 7.90 -9.26 -1.75
CA LYS A 5 7.00 -9.27 -0.60
C LYS A 5 6.22 -7.97 -0.52
N ILE A 6 4.91 -8.08 -0.60
CA ILE A 6 4.02 -6.92 -0.54
C ILE A 6 3.26 -6.97 0.79
N LEU A 7 3.31 -5.88 1.53
CA LEU A 7 2.47 -5.72 2.71
C LEU A 7 1.21 -4.97 2.26
N LEU A 8 0.07 -5.55 2.56
CA LEU A 8 -1.22 -4.96 2.19
C LEU A 8 -1.82 -4.27 3.41
N VAL A 9 -2.15 -2.98 3.28
CA VAL A 9 -2.81 -2.24 4.35
C VAL A 9 -4.19 -1.82 3.87
N GLU A 10 -5.22 -2.46 4.40
CA GLU A 10 -6.61 -2.28 3.99
C GLU A 10 -7.50 -2.71 5.14
N ASP A 11 -8.42 -1.86 5.58
CA ASP A 11 -9.26 -2.17 6.74
C ASP A 11 -10.55 -2.94 6.39
N ASP A 12 -10.96 -2.95 5.13
CA ASP A 12 -12.13 -3.71 4.70
C ASP A 12 -11.70 -5.15 4.37
N ASP A 13 -12.31 -6.12 5.08
CA ASP A 13 -11.93 -7.52 4.93
C ASP A 13 -12.14 -8.07 3.52
N VAL A 14 -13.25 -7.68 2.89
CA VAL A 14 -13.57 -8.18 1.55
C VAL A 14 -12.61 -7.58 0.52
N ILE A 15 -12.38 -6.29 0.60
CA ILE A 15 -11.46 -5.61 -0.32
C ILE A 15 -10.05 -6.16 -0.14
N ALA A 16 -9.65 -6.41 1.11
CA ALA A 16 -8.33 -6.97 1.38
C ALA A 16 -8.16 -8.36 0.77
N LYS A 17 -9.20 -9.21 0.86
CA LYS A 17 -9.13 -10.55 0.27
C LYS A 17 -9.02 -10.49 -1.25
N VAL A 18 -9.74 -9.59 -1.88
CA VAL A 18 -9.69 -9.43 -3.33
C VAL A 18 -8.30 -8.93 -3.74
N ALA A 19 -7.77 -7.94 -3.04
CA ALA A 19 -6.44 -7.42 -3.33
C ALA A 19 -5.36 -8.49 -3.15
N ASP A 20 -5.46 -9.28 -2.09
CA ASP A 20 -4.53 -10.39 -1.83
C ASP A 20 -4.54 -11.38 -3.00
N TRP A 21 -5.73 -11.77 -3.45
CA TRP A 21 -5.87 -12.69 -4.56
C TRP A 21 -5.27 -12.13 -5.85
N ARG A 22 -5.55 -10.85 -6.13
CA ARG A 22 -5.04 -10.19 -7.33
C ARG A 22 -3.50 -10.12 -7.32
N LEU A 23 -2.92 -9.77 -6.18
CA LEU A 23 -1.46 -9.69 -6.04
C LEU A 23 -0.81 -11.04 -6.26
N LYS A 24 -1.39 -12.09 -5.69
CA LYS A 24 -0.86 -13.45 -5.86
C LYS A 24 -0.95 -13.90 -7.32
N ASN A 25 -2.04 -13.56 -8.00
CA ASN A 25 -2.17 -13.90 -9.41
C ASN A 25 -1.16 -13.17 -10.29
N LEU A 26 -0.69 -12.00 -9.85
CA LEU A 26 0.34 -11.28 -10.57
C LEU A 26 1.75 -11.77 -10.25
N GLY A 27 1.87 -12.73 -9.33
CA GLY A 27 3.13 -13.35 -9.01
C GLY A 27 3.83 -12.78 -7.78
N TYR A 28 3.17 -11.89 -7.05
CA TYR A 28 3.75 -11.32 -5.83
C TYR A 28 3.44 -12.20 -4.62
N THR A 29 4.24 -12.04 -3.57
CA THR A 29 4.01 -12.68 -2.28
C THR A 29 3.39 -11.65 -1.35
N VAL A 30 2.22 -11.96 -0.78
CA VAL A 30 1.61 -11.09 0.22
C VAL A 30 2.11 -11.56 1.58
N CYS A 31 2.97 -10.76 2.22
CA CYS A 31 3.59 -11.18 3.47
C CYS A 31 2.73 -10.89 4.70
N GLY A 32 1.64 -10.15 4.52
CA GLY A 32 0.73 -9.88 5.60
C GLY A 32 -0.31 -8.86 5.20
N ARG A 33 -1.32 -8.74 6.03
CA ARG A 33 -2.36 -7.73 5.86
C ARG A 33 -2.55 -6.99 7.18
N ALA A 34 -2.54 -5.66 7.12
CA ALA A 34 -2.81 -4.81 8.27
C ALA A 34 -4.13 -4.07 8.05
N ALA A 35 -4.91 -3.93 9.10
CA ALA A 35 -6.15 -3.17 9.05
C ALA A 35 -5.98 -1.76 9.62
N THR A 36 -4.91 -1.50 10.33
CA THR A 36 -4.63 -0.20 10.94
C THR A 36 -3.16 0.18 10.73
N GLY A 37 -2.85 1.46 10.96
CA GLY A 37 -1.47 1.91 10.87
C GLY A 37 -0.56 1.23 11.88
N ALA A 38 -1.06 1.00 13.10
CA ALA A 38 -0.26 0.32 14.13
C ALA A 38 0.12 -1.09 13.70
N GLU A 39 -0.85 -1.85 13.15
CA GLU A 39 -0.56 -3.19 12.65
C GLU A 39 0.42 -3.15 11.48
N ALA A 40 0.29 -2.14 10.63
CA ALA A 40 1.20 -1.98 9.49
C ALA A 40 2.63 -1.80 9.97
N MET A 41 2.85 -0.98 10.99
CA MET A 41 4.18 -0.75 11.52
C MET A 41 4.78 -2.03 12.11
N GLU A 42 3.97 -2.82 12.83
CA GLU A 42 4.41 -4.11 13.35
C GLU A 42 4.86 -5.04 12.23
N LEU A 43 4.05 -5.14 11.18
CA LEU A 43 4.36 -6.04 10.07
C LEU A 43 5.56 -5.57 9.26
N VAL A 44 5.77 -4.27 9.15
CA VAL A 44 6.97 -3.73 8.50
C VAL A 44 8.22 -4.21 9.24
N VAL A 45 8.20 -4.15 10.56
CA VAL A 45 9.34 -4.58 11.37
C VAL A 45 9.56 -6.09 11.25
N ASN A 46 8.48 -6.86 11.35
CA ASN A 46 8.57 -8.32 11.42
C ASN A 46 8.77 -8.99 10.06
N GLU A 47 8.12 -8.47 9.03
CA GLU A 47 8.12 -9.13 7.71
C GLU A 47 9.09 -8.50 6.71
N LYS A 48 9.50 -7.27 6.94
CA LYS A 48 10.44 -6.55 6.07
C LYS A 48 10.00 -6.61 4.60
N PRO A 49 8.81 -6.06 4.29
CA PRO A 49 8.30 -6.13 2.91
C PRO A 49 9.15 -5.32 1.94
N ASP A 50 9.06 -5.67 0.68
CA ASP A 50 9.72 -4.94 -0.39
C ASP A 50 8.92 -3.71 -0.80
N LEU A 51 7.62 -3.71 -0.54
CA LEU A 51 6.72 -2.62 -0.90
C LEU A 51 5.46 -2.69 -0.03
N VAL A 52 4.89 -1.53 0.27
CA VAL A 52 3.63 -1.44 0.99
C VAL A 52 2.55 -0.90 0.05
N LEU A 53 1.46 -1.63 -0.07
CA LEU A 53 0.28 -1.17 -0.80
C LEU A 53 -0.68 -0.61 0.25
N MET A 54 -0.86 0.70 0.24
CA MET A 54 -1.49 1.42 1.33
C MET A 54 -2.81 2.07 0.93
N ASP A 55 -3.90 1.60 1.52
CA ASP A 55 -5.17 2.32 1.42
C ASP A 55 -5.05 3.60 2.27
N ILE A 56 -5.42 4.72 1.69
CA ILE A 56 -5.34 6.00 2.40
C ILE A 56 -6.33 6.05 3.55
N ASN A 57 -7.52 5.50 3.37
CA ASN A 57 -8.63 5.63 4.34
C ASN A 57 -8.73 4.40 5.24
N ILE A 58 -7.80 4.24 6.15
CA ILE A 58 -7.82 3.12 7.10
C ILE A 58 -8.26 3.60 8.48
N ARG A 59 -8.75 2.65 9.29
CA ARG A 59 -9.19 2.91 10.66
C ARG A 59 -7.99 3.09 11.59
N GLY A 60 -8.26 3.65 12.77
CA GLY A 60 -7.25 3.79 13.81
C GLY A 60 -6.89 5.24 14.05
N GLU A 61 -5.94 5.47 14.95
CA GLU A 61 -5.54 6.82 15.34
C GLU A 61 -4.75 7.54 14.25
N ILE A 62 -4.04 6.78 13.43
CA ILE A 62 -3.28 7.36 12.31
C ILE A 62 -3.86 6.82 11.00
N ASP A 63 -3.92 7.69 10.00
CA ASP A 63 -4.45 7.29 8.69
C ASP A 63 -3.34 6.71 7.81
N GLY A 64 -3.70 6.34 6.58
CA GLY A 64 -2.74 5.74 5.66
C GLY A 64 -1.60 6.67 5.27
N ILE A 65 -1.87 7.97 5.18
CA ILE A 65 -0.84 8.95 4.81
C ILE A 65 0.17 9.10 5.94
N GLU A 66 -0.31 9.21 7.16
CA GLU A 66 0.57 9.29 8.33
C GLU A 66 1.41 8.03 8.48
N THR A 67 0.77 6.86 8.28
CA THR A 67 1.46 5.58 8.35
C THR A 67 2.55 5.49 7.28
N ALA A 68 2.23 5.87 6.05
CA ALA A 68 3.18 5.85 4.95
C ALA A 68 4.38 6.76 5.23
N THR A 69 4.13 7.93 5.80
CA THR A 69 5.20 8.85 6.16
C THR A 69 6.17 8.21 7.15
N MET A 70 5.63 7.54 8.16
CA MET A 70 6.45 6.84 9.15
C MET A 70 7.26 5.71 8.53
N ILE A 71 6.65 4.94 7.63
CA ILE A 71 7.34 3.83 6.96
C ILE A 71 8.47 4.35 6.10
N LYS A 72 8.23 5.39 5.32
CA LYS A 72 9.26 5.92 4.43
C LYS A 72 10.42 6.52 5.22
N LYS A 73 10.14 7.22 6.29
CA LYS A 73 11.20 7.83 7.11
C LYS A 73 12.01 6.80 7.88
N GLY A 74 11.34 5.80 8.43
CA GLY A 74 12.00 4.84 9.31
C GLY A 74 12.63 3.66 8.60
N PHE A 75 12.08 3.23 7.46
CA PHE A 75 12.47 1.97 6.84
C PHE A 75 12.85 2.11 5.37
N ASN A 76 12.57 3.25 4.77
CA ASN A 76 12.89 3.50 3.35
C ASN A 76 12.28 2.45 2.42
N ILE A 77 11.05 2.01 2.71
CA ILE A 77 10.33 1.04 1.90
C ILE A 77 9.37 1.81 0.97
N PRO A 78 9.30 1.46 -0.31
CA PRO A 78 8.39 2.15 -1.23
C PRO A 78 6.93 1.93 -0.85
N VAL A 79 6.13 2.98 -0.98
CA VAL A 79 4.70 2.95 -0.67
C VAL A 79 3.92 3.34 -1.92
N VAL A 80 2.94 2.51 -2.27
CA VAL A 80 1.99 2.81 -3.34
C VAL A 80 0.64 3.03 -2.69
N TYR A 81 0.07 4.20 -2.86
CA TYR A 81 -1.25 4.51 -2.31
C TYR A 81 -2.37 3.97 -3.19
N VAL A 82 -3.45 3.54 -2.55
CA VAL A 82 -4.70 3.20 -3.22
C VAL A 82 -5.76 4.13 -2.67
N THR A 83 -6.49 4.82 -3.55
CA THR A 83 -7.45 5.83 -3.13
C THR A 83 -8.63 5.90 -4.08
N SER A 84 -9.70 6.59 -3.66
CA SER A 84 -10.83 6.88 -4.54
C SER A 84 -10.69 8.30 -5.08
N HIS A 85 -11.49 8.63 -6.09
CA HIS A 85 -11.45 9.95 -6.72
C HIS A 85 -11.97 11.09 -5.86
N SER A 86 -12.69 10.78 -4.82
CA SER A 86 -13.66 11.72 -4.27
C SER A 86 -13.11 12.75 -3.30
N ASP A 87 -11.83 12.70 -2.96
CA ASP A 87 -11.32 13.57 -1.90
C ASP A 87 -10.05 14.30 -2.34
N GLY A 88 -10.26 15.50 -2.91
CA GLY A 88 -9.15 16.34 -3.36
C GLY A 88 -8.15 16.71 -2.27
N PRO A 89 -8.62 17.16 -1.08
CA PRO A 89 -7.68 17.48 0.00
C PRO A 89 -6.83 16.29 0.44
N THR A 90 -7.42 15.10 0.50
CA THR A 90 -6.69 13.89 0.82
C THR A 90 -5.62 13.59 -0.23
N LEU A 91 -5.97 13.74 -1.50
CA LEU A 91 -5.01 13.56 -2.59
C LEU A 91 -3.84 14.51 -2.48
N GLU A 92 -4.09 15.77 -2.12
CA GLU A 92 -3.02 16.75 -1.98
C GLU A 92 -2.09 16.40 -0.82
N ARG A 93 -2.65 15.94 0.29
CA ARG A 93 -1.83 15.46 1.41
C ARG A 93 -0.95 14.28 0.99
N ALA A 94 -1.54 13.34 0.26
CA ALA A 94 -0.81 12.16 -0.19
C ALA A 94 0.34 12.54 -1.13
N LYS A 95 0.08 13.44 -2.06
CA LYS A 95 1.12 13.90 -2.99
C LYS A 95 2.28 14.58 -2.28
N ALA A 96 1.98 15.29 -1.19
CA ALA A 96 3.01 15.98 -0.42
C ALA A 96 4.00 15.03 0.24
N THR A 97 3.66 13.75 0.39
CA THR A 97 4.57 12.76 0.96
C THR A 97 5.50 12.13 -0.08
N HIS A 98 5.37 12.54 -1.34
CA HIS A 98 6.18 12.02 -2.44
C HIS A 98 6.10 10.49 -2.52
N PRO A 99 4.90 9.93 -2.74
CA PRO A 99 4.73 8.48 -2.80
C PRO A 99 5.44 7.88 -4.00
N ASP A 100 5.76 6.61 -3.91
CA ASP A 100 6.41 5.89 -5.00
C ASP A 100 5.42 5.47 -6.08
N GLY A 101 4.13 5.48 -5.77
CA GLY A 101 3.08 5.19 -6.74
C GLY A 101 1.72 5.54 -6.21
N PHE A 102 0.76 5.54 -7.11
CA PHE A 102 -0.59 5.98 -6.82
C PHE A 102 -1.57 5.20 -7.71
N ILE A 103 -2.57 4.59 -7.12
CA ILE A 103 -3.60 3.86 -7.86
C ILE A 103 -4.96 4.41 -7.45
N VAL A 104 -5.81 4.69 -8.41
CA VAL A 104 -7.15 5.22 -8.17
C VAL A 104 -8.19 4.13 -8.42
N LYS A 105 -9.08 3.92 -7.47
CA LYS A 105 -10.17 2.93 -7.58
C LYS A 105 -11.27 3.44 -8.50
N PRO A 106 -11.88 2.59 -9.31
CA PRO A 106 -11.53 1.19 -9.56
C PRO A 106 -10.33 1.08 -10.49
N PHE A 107 -9.56 0.02 -10.34
CA PHE A 107 -8.37 -0.18 -11.15
C PHE A 107 -8.32 -1.63 -11.66
N GLU A 108 -7.58 -1.83 -12.74
CA GLU A 108 -7.39 -3.16 -13.32
C GLU A 108 -6.06 -3.76 -12.88
N ASP A 109 -5.90 -5.05 -13.12
CA ASP A 109 -4.68 -5.75 -12.73
C ASP A 109 -3.44 -5.13 -13.35
N ASN A 110 -3.55 -4.66 -14.60
CA ASN A 110 -2.41 -4.02 -15.25
C ASN A 110 -2.00 -2.72 -14.56
N ASP A 111 -2.97 -1.94 -14.08
CA ASP A 111 -2.68 -0.72 -13.34
C ASP A 111 -1.92 -1.03 -12.07
N LEU A 112 -2.36 -2.07 -11.37
CA LEU A 112 -1.73 -2.52 -10.14
C LEU A 112 -0.29 -2.98 -10.40
N ARG A 113 -0.10 -3.81 -11.40
CA ARG A 113 1.20 -4.34 -11.75
C ARG A 113 2.19 -3.24 -12.13
N VAL A 114 1.74 -2.30 -12.98
CA VAL A 114 2.62 -1.21 -13.44
C VAL A 114 3.05 -0.33 -12.27
N ALA A 115 2.11 0.03 -11.39
CA ALA A 115 2.43 0.88 -10.24
C ALA A 115 3.45 0.20 -9.32
N ILE A 116 3.27 -1.10 -9.07
CA ILE A 116 4.20 -1.83 -8.21
C ILE A 116 5.58 -1.93 -8.86
N GLU A 117 5.63 -2.28 -10.14
CA GLU A 117 6.91 -2.42 -10.83
C GLU A 117 7.70 -1.12 -10.84
N LEU A 118 7.02 -0.01 -11.10
CA LEU A 118 7.69 1.30 -11.10
C LEU A 118 8.18 1.68 -9.71
N ALA A 119 7.39 1.41 -8.68
CA ALA A 119 7.77 1.72 -7.31
C ALA A 119 8.98 0.89 -6.86
N LEU A 120 9.04 -0.37 -7.25
CA LEU A 120 10.15 -1.25 -6.89
C LEU A 120 11.47 -0.86 -7.56
N LYS A 121 11.41 -0.10 -8.62
CA LYS A 121 12.61 0.29 -9.37
C LYS A 121 13.25 1.58 -8.87
N ARG A 122 12.63 2.28 -7.95
CA ARG A 122 13.10 3.58 -7.52
C ARG A 122 14.55 3.64 -7.06
#